data_cf0ee7d12b477714e52478b98ffa0a11
#
_entry.id   cf0ee7d12b477714e52478b98ffa0a11
#
_cell.length_a   1.000
_cell.length_b   1.000
_cell.length_c   1.000
_cell.angle_alpha   90.00
_cell.angle_beta   90.00
_cell.angle_gamma   90.00
#
_symmetry.space_group_name_H-M   'P 1'
#
loop_
_entity.id
_entity.type
_entity.pdbx_description
1 polymer ?
#
loop_
_entity_poly.entity_id
_entity_poly.type
_entity_poly.pdbx_seq_one_letter_code
_entity_poly.pdbx_strand_id
1 'polypeptide(L)'
;MNIDGKYVSEDRNFILTITNSNGSGTFDGTYVSKYTPRGEQTFKVTGRWYYVVNETAPLSLGFTAFVRPDGWPYVIEDAWTGVLSQVGKLYMTGVRSYLPNGGTAVLSSLGTFDFYAQ
;
A
#
# COMPACT_ATOMS: atom_id res chain seq x y z
N MET A 1 -8.93 12.55 -13.15
CA MET A 1 -7.93 12.78 -12.09
C MET A 1 -6.84 11.73 -12.19
N ASN A 2 -5.60 12.13 -12.10
CA ASN A 2 -4.46 11.20 -12.13
C ASN A 2 -3.85 11.09 -10.75
N ILE A 3 -3.84 9.90 -10.18
CA ILE A 3 -3.27 9.63 -8.86
C ILE A 3 -1.89 8.99 -8.93
N ASP A 4 -1.35 8.81 -10.13
CA ASP A 4 -0.02 8.22 -10.30
C ASP A 4 1.04 9.07 -9.59
N GLY A 5 1.99 8.38 -9.02
CA GLY A 5 3.10 9.04 -8.33
C GLY A 5 3.62 8.24 -7.17
N LYS A 6 4.61 8.79 -6.50
CA LYS A 6 5.27 8.19 -5.36
C LYS A 6 4.81 8.89 -4.09
N TYR A 7 4.38 8.11 -3.11
CA TYR A 7 3.89 8.59 -1.83
C TYR A 7 4.67 7.91 -0.71
N VAL A 8 5.20 8.70 0.21
CA VAL A 8 6.04 8.20 1.31
C VAL A 8 5.34 8.48 2.63
N SER A 9 5.24 7.47 3.48
CA SER A 9 4.67 7.61 4.82
C SER A 9 5.48 8.59 5.68
N GLU A 10 4.81 9.23 6.63
CA GLU A 10 5.43 10.23 7.51
C GLU A 10 6.60 9.67 8.32
N ASP A 11 6.57 8.37 8.67
CA ASP A 11 7.67 7.69 9.34
C ASP A 11 8.74 7.18 8.35
N ARG A 12 8.52 7.33 7.04
CA ARG A 12 9.39 6.96 5.95
C ARG A 12 9.63 5.45 5.80
N ASN A 13 8.84 4.62 6.45
CA ASN A 13 9.01 3.17 6.40
C ASN A 13 8.20 2.49 5.30
N PHE A 14 7.26 3.20 4.70
CA PHE A 14 6.39 2.68 3.64
C PHE A 14 6.38 3.63 2.46
N ILE A 15 6.52 3.07 1.27
CA ILE A 15 6.53 3.84 0.02
C ILE A 15 5.59 3.17 -0.96
N LEU A 16 4.55 3.90 -1.36
CA LEU A 16 3.62 3.46 -2.41
C LEU A 16 3.92 4.23 -3.68
N THR A 17 4.17 3.51 -4.77
CA THR A 17 4.28 4.10 -6.11
C THR A 17 3.12 3.59 -6.94
N ILE A 18 2.23 4.49 -7.33
CA ILE A 18 1.06 4.18 -8.16
C ILE A 18 1.45 4.42 -9.61
N THR A 19 1.20 3.41 -10.43
CA THR A 19 1.37 3.48 -11.88
C THR A 19 0.09 3.00 -12.55
N ASN A 20 -0.14 3.43 -13.78
CA ASN A 20 -1.26 2.94 -14.59
C ASN A 20 -2.63 3.06 -13.91
N SER A 21 -2.87 4.12 -13.14
CA SER A 21 -4.22 4.40 -12.67
C SER A 21 -5.11 4.75 -13.86
N ASN A 22 -6.36 4.30 -13.81
CA ASN A 22 -7.28 4.50 -14.91
C ASN A 22 -8.67 4.89 -14.42
N GLY A 23 -9.49 5.37 -15.34
CA GLY A 23 -10.84 5.85 -15.05
C GLY A 23 -11.82 4.78 -14.60
N SER A 24 -11.49 3.49 -14.74
CA SER A 24 -12.33 2.42 -14.20
C SER A 24 -12.05 2.13 -12.71
N GLY A 25 -11.15 2.88 -12.10
CA GLY A 25 -10.92 2.82 -10.66
C GLY A 25 -9.93 1.75 -10.22
N THR A 26 -9.01 1.34 -11.10
CA THR A 26 -7.95 0.40 -10.76
C THR A 26 -6.59 1.04 -10.93
N PHE A 27 -5.60 0.51 -10.23
CA PHE A 27 -4.21 0.89 -10.42
C PHE A 27 -3.28 -0.27 -10.11
N ASP A 28 -2.11 -0.22 -10.73
CA ASP A 28 -0.97 -1.08 -10.42
C ASP A 28 0.11 -0.23 -9.77
N GLY A 29 1.13 -0.88 -9.27
CA GLY A 29 2.26 -0.17 -8.72
C GLY A 29 3.19 -1.06 -7.92
N THR A 30 4.02 -0.39 -7.13
CA THR A 30 4.93 -1.05 -6.20
C THR A 30 4.76 -0.46 -4.81
N TYR A 31 5.10 -1.27 -3.84
CA TYR A 31 5.03 -0.89 -2.44
C TYR A 31 6.31 -1.38 -1.77
N VAL A 32 6.95 -0.50 -1.02
CA VAL A 32 8.15 -0.84 -0.28
C VAL A 32 7.81 -0.79 1.20
N SER A 33 8.18 -1.84 1.93
CA SER A 33 8.16 -1.84 3.39
C SER A 33 9.57 -2.09 3.91
N LYS A 34 9.96 -1.31 4.89
CA LYS A 34 11.21 -1.53 5.63
C LYS A 34 11.03 -2.50 6.79
N TYR A 35 9.78 -2.82 7.13
CA TYR A 35 9.44 -3.73 8.23
C TYR A 35 9.20 -5.15 7.73
N THR A 36 10.25 -5.85 7.34
CA THR A 36 10.16 -7.27 7.05
C THR A 36 11.31 -7.99 7.77
N PRO A 37 11.22 -9.32 7.98
CA PRO A 37 12.32 -10.07 8.58
C PRO A 37 13.64 -9.97 7.81
N ARG A 38 13.58 -9.57 6.56
CA ARG A 38 14.78 -9.37 5.72
C ARG A 38 15.03 -7.90 5.39
N GLY A 39 14.45 -6.99 6.16
CA GLY A 39 14.60 -5.56 5.95
C GLY A 39 13.72 -5.03 4.84
N GLU A 40 14.25 -4.12 4.05
CA GLU A 40 13.49 -3.46 2.99
C GLU A 40 13.17 -4.43 1.86
N GLN A 41 11.88 -4.53 1.51
CA GLN A 41 11.39 -5.37 0.43
C GLN A 41 10.40 -4.61 -0.43
N THR A 42 10.37 -4.95 -1.72
CA THR A 42 9.46 -4.36 -2.70
C THR A 42 8.41 -5.39 -3.08
N PHE A 43 7.15 -4.98 -3.01
CA PHE A 43 5.98 -5.81 -3.31
C PHE A 43 5.30 -5.28 -4.55
N LYS A 44 4.68 -6.16 -5.33
CA LYS A 44 3.75 -5.76 -6.39
C LYS A 44 2.42 -5.39 -5.77
N VAL A 45 1.78 -4.38 -6.33
CA VAL A 45 0.51 -3.82 -5.83
C VAL A 45 -0.56 -3.92 -6.89
N THR A 46 -1.73 -4.34 -6.43
CA THR A 46 -2.99 -4.18 -7.16
C THR A 46 -3.92 -3.40 -6.27
N GLY A 47 -4.49 -2.33 -6.79
CA GLY A 47 -5.33 -1.46 -6.00
C GLY A 47 -6.55 -0.94 -6.73
N ARG A 48 -7.42 -0.29 -5.97
CA ARG A 48 -8.65 0.32 -6.44
C ARG A 48 -8.82 1.69 -5.81
N TRP A 49 -9.51 2.56 -6.54
CA TRP A 49 -9.86 3.89 -6.05
C TRP A 49 -11.25 4.28 -6.53
N TYR A 50 -11.91 5.14 -5.77
CA TYR A 50 -13.22 5.65 -6.13
C TYR A 50 -13.39 7.06 -5.58
N TYR A 51 -13.83 7.96 -6.44
CA TYR A 51 -14.09 9.34 -6.05
C TYR A 51 -15.52 9.49 -5.52
N VAL A 52 -15.74 10.54 -4.75
CA VAL A 52 -17.07 10.87 -4.24
C VAL A 52 -17.87 11.65 -5.29
N VAL A 53 -17.22 12.64 -5.92
CA VAL A 53 -17.87 13.52 -6.91
C VAL A 53 -16.90 13.88 -8.02
N ASN A 54 -17.25 13.57 -9.26
CA ASN A 54 -16.62 14.11 -10.48
C ASN A 54 -15.11 13.88 -10.62
N GLU A 55 -14.62 12.74 -10.20
CA GLU A 55 -13.21 12.35 -10.34
C GLU A 55 -12.22 13.33 -9.68
N THR A 56 -12.66 14.02 -8.63
CA THR A 56 -11.82 14.93 -7.86
C THR A 56 -11.65 14.43 -6.42
N ALA A 57 -10.62 14.91 -5.75
CA ALA A 57 -10.47 14.65 -4.33
C ALA A 57 -11.65 15.28 -3.57
N PRO A 58 -12.12 14.67 -2.47
CA PRO A 58 -11.55 13.46 -1.86
C PRO A 58 -11.93 12.18 -2.61
N LEU A 59 -11.07 11.20 -2.53
CA LEU A 59 -11.35 9.86 -3.04
C LEU A 59 -10.87 8.81 -2.05
N SER A 60 -11.48 7.64 -2.12
CA SER A 60 -11.07 6.49 -1.33
C SER A 60 -10.17 5.59 -2.17
N LEU A 61 -9.17 5.00 -1.55
CA LEU A 61 -8.35 4.01 -2.22
C LEU A 61 -7.89 2.92 -1.27
N GLY A 62 -7.55 1.78 -1.84
CA GLY A 62 -6.99 0.69 -1.09
C GLY A 62 -6.19 -0.22 -1.99
N PHE A 63 -5.26 -0.95 -1.40
CA PHE A 63 -4.47 -1.92 -2.15
C PHE A 63 -4.03 -3.08 -1.28
N THR A 64 -3.66 -4.18 -1.94
CA THR A 64 -3.01 -5.31 -1.31
C THR A 64 -1.67 -5.55 -1.96
N ALA A 65 -0.72 -6.03 -1.17
CA ALA A 65 0.63 -6.29 -1.61
C ALA A 65 1.13 -7.60 -1.00
N PHE A 66 1.65 -8.49 -1.86
CA PHE A 66 2.17 -9.78 -1.44
C PHE A 66 3.66 -9.83 -1.69
N VAL A 67 4.38 -10.50 -0.79
CA VAL A 67 5.75 -10.91 -1.07
C VAL A 67 6.02 -12.31 -0.56
N ARG A 68 6.63 -13.10 -1.42
CA ARG A 68 7.24 -14.38 -1.08
C ARG A 68 8.49 -14.54 -1.94
N PRO A 69 9.60 -13.89 -1.57
CA PRO A 69 10.85 -14.03 -2.31
C PRO A 69 11.35 -15.46 -2.29
N ASP A 70 12.10 -15.82 -3.33
CA ASP A 70 12.69 -17.15 -3.42
C ASP A 70 13.53 -17.46 -2.20
N GLY A 71 13.37 -18.67 -1.68
CA GLY A 71 14.09 -19.12 -0.48
C GLY A 71 13.52 -18.62 0.84
N TRP A 72 12.44 -17.85 0.83
CA TRP A 72 11.80 -17.43 2.06
C TRP A 72 10.80 -18.49 2.52
N PRO A 73 10.87 -18.90 3.79
CA PRO A 73 9.92 -19.89 4.31
C PRO A 73 8.64 -19.23 4.85
N TYR A 74 8.20 -18.13 4.26
CA TYR A 74 6.99 -17.42 4.70
C TYR A 74 6.43 -16.51 3.61
N VAL A 75 5.18 -16.12 3.79
CA VAL A 75 4.48 -15.18 2.94
C VAL A 75 4.02 -13.99 3.78
N ILE A 76 4.17 -12.79 3.24
CA ILE A 76 3.64 -11.57 3.84
C ILE A 76 2.62 -10.96 2.89
N GLU A 77 1.46 -10.58 3.43
CA GLU A 77 0.50 -9.74 2.73
C GLU A 77 0.25 -8.49 3.56
N ASP A 78 0.44 -7.32 2.94
CA ASP A 78 0.05 -6.05 3.52
C ASP A 78 -1.17 -5.52 2.79
N ALA A 79 -2.14 -5.00 3.55
CA ALA A 79 -3.33 -4.37 2.99
C ALA A 79 -3.47 -2.98 3.60
N TRP A 80 -3.70 -1.99 2.75
CA TRP A 80 -3.85 -0.60 3.14
C TRP A 80 -5.15 -0.04 2.60
N THR A 81 -5.82 0.74 3.43
CA THR A 81 -7.04 1.45 3.05
C THR A 81 -6.95 2.90 3.52
N GLY A 82 -7.48 3.81 2.73
CA GLY A 82 -7.40 5.22 3.11
C GLY A 82 -8.06 6.18 2.14
N VAL A 83 -7.69 7.44 2.29
CA VAL A 83 -8.33 8.56 1.61
C VAL A 83 -7.27 9.49 1.06
N LEU A 84 -7.45 9.91 -0.19
CA LEU A 84 -6.77 11.08 -0.74
C LEU A 84 -7.67 12.28 -0.48
N SER A 85 -7.41 13.01 0.62
CA SER A 85 -8.25 14.13 1.03
C SER A 85 -7.95 15.40 0.25
N GLN A 86 -6.73 15.52 -0.23
CA GLN A 86 -6.27 16.61 -1.08
C GLN A 86 -5.12 16.11 -1.95
N VAL A 87 -4.83 16.82 -3.01
CA VAL A 87 -3.73 16.45 -3.90
C VAL A 87 -2.43 16.34 -3.11
N GLY A 88 -1.74 15.21 -3.31
CA GLY A 88 -0.43 14.99 -2.71
C GLY A 88 -0.43 14.41 -1.31
N LYS A 89 -1.59 14.11 -0.72
CA LYS A 89 -1.64 13.58 0.64
C LYS A 89 -2.64 12.44 0.76
N LEU A 90 -2.14 11.27 1.15
CA LEU A 90 -2.93 10.10 1.47
C LEU A 90 -2.92 9.87 2.97
N TYR A 91 -4.08 9.57 3.55
CA TYR A 91 -4.19 9.17 4.95
C TYR A 91 -4.65 7.72 4.98
N MET A 92 -3.81 6.81 5.46
CA MET A 92 -4.05 5.37 5.33
C MET A 92 -3.74 4.60 6.60
N THR A 93 -4.49 3.51 6.79
CA THR A 93 -4.21 2.51 7.81
C THR A 93 -3.87 1.19 7.15
N GLY A 94 -2.92 0.46 7.72
CA GLY A 94 -2.45 -0.81 7.18
C GLY A 94 -2.51 -1.94 8.18
N VAL A 95 -2.70 -3.15 7.64
CA VAL A 95 -2.65 -4.40 8.39
C VAL A 95 -1.77 -5.39 7.64
N ARG A 96 -1.20 -6.33 8.37
CA ARG A 96 -0.32 -7.35 7.81
C ARG A 96 -0.75 -8.74 8.24
N SER A 97 -0.74 -9.68 7.30
CA SER A 97 -0.71 -11.09 7.63
C SER A 97 0.68 -11.64 7.34
N TYR A 98 1.20 -12.43 8.27
CA TYR A 98 2.48 -13.09 8.16
C TYR A 98 2.25 -14.59 8.40
N LEU A 99 2.59 -15.40 7.41
CA LEU A 99 2.38 -16.84 7.47
C LEU A 99 3.72 -17.55 7.27
N PRO A 100 4.40 -17.99 8.35
CA PRO A 100 5.62 -18.76 8.24
C PRO A 100 5.32 -20.23 7.94
N ASN A 101 6.26 -20.90 7.27
CA ASN A 101 6.18 -22.34 7.06
C ASN A 101 6.31 -23.08 8.40
N GLY A 102 5.31 -23.88 8.75
CA GLY A 102 5.31 -24.67 9.99
C GLY A 102 5.14 -23.88 11.27
N GLY A 103 4.88 -22.57 11.17
CA GLY A 103 4.67 -21.69 12.31
C GLY A 103 3.25 -21.21 12.45
N THR A 104 3.02 -20.36 13.43
CA THR A 104 1.71 -19.76 13.68
C THR A 104 1.53 -18.50 12.84
N ALA A 105 0.38 -18.37 12.19
CA ALA A 105 0.01 -17.15 11.47
C ALA A 105 -0.11 -15.97 12.44
N VAL A 106 0.34 -14.80 12.01
CA VAL A 106 0.27 -13.56 12.79
C VAL A 106 -0.47 -12.51 11.98
N LEU A 107 -1.44 -11.86 12.60
CA LEU A 107 -2.13 -10.69 12.06
C LEU A 107 -1.77 -9.49 12.92
N SER A 108 -1.33 -8.41 12.31
CA SER A 108 -0.89 -7.23 13.06
C SER A 108 -1.27 -5.94 12.35
N SER A 109 -1.37 -4.86 13.13
CA SER A 109 -1.52 -3.53 12.58
C SER A 109 -0.16 -2.97 12.18
N LEU A 110 -0.10 -2.32 11.02
CA LEU A 110 1.07 -1.55 10.59
C LEU A 110 1.00 -0.10 11.04
N GLY A 111 -0.18 0.36 11.46
CA GLY A 111 -0.39 1.73 11.92
C GLY A 111 -1.20 2.56 10.93
N THR A 112 -1.38 3.81 11.31
CA THR A 112 -2.11 4.81 10.51
C THR A 112 -1.18 6.00 10.27
N PHE A 113 -1.01 6.37 9.01
CA PHE A 113 -0.03 7.37 8.61
C PHE A 113 -0.58 8.29 7.52
N ASP A 114 -0.08 9.53 7.52
CA ASP A 114 -0.10 10.36 6.33
C ASP A 114 1.01 9.88 5.38
N PHE A 115 0.68 9.79 4.10
CA PHE A 115 1.64 9.54 3.02
C PHE A 115 1.68 10.77 2.14
N TYR A 116 2.87 11.27 1.87
CA TYR A 116 3.07 12.53 1.13
C TYR A 116 3.63 12.25 -0.25
N ALA A 117 3.07 12.92 -1.25
CA ALA A 117 3.59 12.87 -2.62
C ALA A 117 5.00 13.46 -2.69
N GLN A 118 5.81 12.83 -3.50
CA GLN A 118 7.20 13.25 -3.73
C GLN A 118 7.38 13.95 -5.06
#